data_a47ff3d9620ce1aca383993f207ac3e7
#
_entry.id   a47ff3d9620ce1aca383993f207ac3e7
#
_cell.length_a   1.000
_cell.length_b   1.000
_cell.length_c   1.000
_cell.angle_alpha   90.00
_cell.angle_beta   90.00
_cell.angle_gamma   90.00
#
_symmetry.space_group_name_H-M   'P 1'
#
loop_
_entity.id
_entity.type
_entity.pdbx_description
1 polymer ?
#
loop_
_entity_poly.entity_id
_entity_poly.type
_entity_poly.pdbx_seq_one_letter_code
_entity_poly.pdbx_strand_id
1 'polypeptide(L)'
;MAKFDKIAVLNKIGSTGMVPVFYHKDAEVAKKVVKACYDGGVRAFEFTNRGDFAQEVFAEIVKFAAKECPEMAIGIGSIVDQATAAMYLQLGANFVVGPLFNPEIAKVCNRRSVAYTPGCGSVSEVGFAQEVGCDLCKVFPGDVYGTNFVKGLMAPMPWSKLMVTGGVEPTKENLTAWIKAGVFCVGMGSKLFPKDKVAAEDWAYVTAKCEEALGYIAEARK
;
A
#
# COMPACT_ATOMS: atom_id res chain seq x y z
N MET A 1 0.62 -8.00 18.04
CA MET A 1 -0.28 -6.87 17.75
C MET A 1 0.44 -5.92 16.81
N ALA A 2 -0.32 -5.20 15.96
CA ALA A 2 0.24 -4.17 15.09
C ALA A 2 1.08 -3.17 15.90
N LYS A 3 2.23 -2.77 15.36
CA LYS A 3 3.13 -1.78 15.99
C LYS A 3 2.54 -0.36 15.93
N PHE A 4 1.85 -0.06 14.84
CA PHE A 4 1.19 1.23 14.60
C PHE A 4 -0.32 1.01 14.53
N ASP A 5 -1.08 1.90 15.14
CA ASP A 5 -2.53 1.93 15.03
C ASP A 5 -2.99 2.52 13.68
N LYS A 6 -4.29 2.49 13.45
CA LYS A 6 -4.92 2.99 12.21
C LYS A 6 -4.53 4.43 11.88
N ILE A 7 -4.53 5.32 12.88
CA ILE A 7 -4.24 6.75 12.67
C ILE A 7 -2.77 6.94 12.31
N ALA A 8 -1.87 6.29 13.05
CA ALA A 8 -0.43 6.36 12.78
C ALA A 8 -0.08 5.85 11.38
N VAL A 9 -0.71 4.73 10.94
CA VAL A 9 -0.52 4.18 9.59
C VAL A 9 -1.00 5.14 8.52
N LEU A 10 -2.21 5.70 8.65
CA LEU A 10 -2.76 6.63 7.67
C LEU A 10 -1.90 7.91 7.56
N ASN A 11 -1.38 8.40 8.68
CA ASN A 11 -0.46 9.53 8.69
C ASN A 11 0.87 9.21 7.97
N LYS A 12 1.44 8.01 8.21
CA LYS A 12 2.65 7.55 7.51
C LYS A 12 2.42 7.44 5.99
N ILE A 13 1.31 6.86 5.57
CA ILE A 13 0.93 6.77 4.16
C ILE A 13 0.73 8.17 3.57
N GLY A 14 0.02 9.04 4.28
CA GLY A 14 -0.24 10.41 3.84
C GLY A 14 1.03 11.25 3.73
N SER A 15 1.96 11.14 4.66
CA SER A 15 3.21 11.93 4.67
C SER A 15 4.10 11.61 3.47
N THR A 16 4.22 10.34 3.08
CA THR A 16 5.05 9.91 1.96
C THR A 16 4.30 9.89 0.62
N GLY A 17 3.01 9.55 0.65
CA GLY A 17 2.18 9.45 -0.55
C GLY A 17 2.43 8.21 -1.42
N MET A 18 3.25 7.27 -0.96
CA MET A 18 3.57 6.04 -1.70
C MET A 18 3.56 4.82 -0.79
N VAL A 19 2.96 3.73 -1.28
CA VAL A 19 2.99 2.40 -0.68
C VAL A 19 3.56 1.43 -1.73
N PRO A 20 4.83 1.03 -1.65
CA PRO A 20 5.36 -0.06 -2.46
C PRO A 20 4.60 -1.36 -2.22
N VAL A 21 4.33 -2.10 -3.30
CA VAL A 21 3.58 -3.35 -3.30
C VAL A 21 4.46 -4.45 -3.86
N PHE A 22 4.80 -5.44 -3.05
CA PHE A 22 5.78 -6.47 -3.41
C PHE A 22 5.39 -7.86 -2.90
N TYR A 23 5.86 -8.89 -3.60
CA TYR A 23 5.85 -10.28 -3.19
C TYR A 23 7.15 -10.97 -3.60
N HIS A 24 7.70 -11.74 -2.72
CA HIS A 24 8.76 -12.70 -3.03
C HIS A 24 8.63 -13.91 -2.10
N LYS A 25 8.90 -15.11 -2.61
CA LYS A 25 8.83 -16.35 -1.83
C LYS A 25 9.99 -16.52 -0.85
N ASP A 26 11.12 -15.87 -1.13
CA ASP A 26 12.31 -15.87 -0.29
C ASP A 26 12.25 -14.69 0.69
N ALA A 27 12.30 -14.99 1.99
CA ALA A 27 12.23 -14.00 3.04
C ALA A 27 13.45 -13.08 3.07
N GLU A 28 14.64 -13.55 2.71
CA GLU A 28 15.85 -12.71 2.72
C GLU A 28 15.79 -11.65 1.61
N VAL A 29 15.33 -12.03 0.42
CA VAL A 29 15.08 -11.06 -0.67
C VAL A 29 14.01 -10.04 -0.24
N ALA A 30 12.92 -10.50 0.36
CA ALA A 30 11.84 -9.63 0.80
C ALA A 30 12.31 -8.63 1.88
N LYS A 31 13.13 -9.07 2.85
CA LYS A 31 13.73 -8.21 3.89
C LYS A 31 14.63 -7.14 3.26
N LYS A 32 15.48 -7.52 2.29
CA LYS A 32 16.36 -6.58 1.58
C LYS A 32 15.58 -5.52 0.80
N VAL A 33 14.49 -5.91 0.13
CA VAL A 33 13.60 -4.97 -0.56
C VAL A 33 12.93 -4.00 0.42
N VAL A 34 12.43 -4.49 1.55
CA VAL A 34 11.85 -3.64 2.61
C VAL A 34 12.88 -2.64 3.13
N LYS A 35 14.12 -3.09 3.37
CA LYS A 35 15.21 -2.23 3.83
C LYS A 35 15.56 -1.15 2.79
N ALA A 36 15.69 -1.53 1.52
CA ALA A 36 15.98 -0.59 0.44
C ALA A 36 14.86 0.47 0.29
N CYS A 37 13.58 0.06 0.39
CA CYS A 37 12.47 1.02 0.41
C CYS A 37 12.52 1.94 1.63
N TYR A 38 12.84 1.41 2.81
CA TYR A 38 12.97 2.19 4.04
C TYR A 38 14.07 3.24 3.95
N ASP A 39 15.25 2.86 3.44
CA ASP A 39 16.39 3.74 3.23
C ASP A 39 16.07 4.83 2.19
N GLY A 40 15.28 4.50 1.16
CA GLY A 40 14.75 5.44 0.17
C GLY A 40 13.59 6.33 0.67
N GLY A 41 13.31 6.35 1.97
CA GLY A 41 12.34 7.27 2.59
C GLY A 41 10.90 6.75 2.70
N VAL A 42 10.62 5.52 2.26
CA VAL A 42 9.29 4.91 2.40
C VAL A 42 8.96 4.61 3.87
N ARG A 43 7.69 4.80 4.26
CA ARG A 43 7.22 4.57 5.64
C ARG A 43 6.01 3.63 5.76
N ALA A 44 5.47 3.15 4.63
CA ALA A 44 4.45 2.11 4.57
C ALA A 44 4.74 1.18 3.41
N PHE A 45 4.68 -0.13 3.62
CA PHE A 45 5.02 -1.16 2.64
C PHE A 45 3.98 -2.27 2.65
N GLU A 46 3.44 -2.63 1.49
CA GLU A 46 2.47 -3.70 1.29
C GLU A 46 3.18 -4.97 0.81
N PHE A 47 3.30 -5.99 1.64
CA PHE A 47 3.60 -7.34 1.18
C PHE A 47 2.30 -8.00 0.71
N THR A 48 2.32 -8.84 -0.33
CA THR A 48 1.10 -9.43 -0.86
C THR A 48 0.99 -10.93 -0.60
N ASN A 49 -0.19 -11.39 -0.21
CA ASN A 49 -0.55 -12.80 -0.02
C ASN A 49 -0.79 -13.48 -1.37
N ARG A 50 0.26 -13.74 -2.15
CA ARG A 50 0.16 -14.27 -3.53
C ARG A 50 0.83 -15.62 -3.75
N GLY A 51 1.23 -16.32 -2.74
CA GLY A 51 1.85 -17.64 -2.89
C GLY A 51 1.68 -18.48 -1.65
N ASP A 52 1.93 -19.77 -1.79
CA ASP A 52 1.93 -20.69 -0.68
C ASP A 52 2.96 -20.26 0.38
N PHE A 53 2.60 -20.42 1.65
CA PHE A 53 3.44 -20.02 2.79
C PHE A 53 3.82 -18.52 2.84
N ALA A 54 3.09 -17.66 2.14
CA ALA A 54 3.34 -16.20 2.19
C ALA A 54 3.27 -15.63 3.62
N GLN A 55 2.49 -16.25 4.51
CA GLN A 55 2.37 -15.88 5.92
C GLN A 55 3.69 -16.10 6.70
N GLU A 56 4.50 -17.08 6.34
CA GLU A 56 5.80 -17.33 6.96
C GLU A 56 6.79 -16.22 6.58
N VAL A 57 6.87 -15.90 5.30
CA VAL A 57 7.68 -14.78 4.79
C VAL A 57 7.24 -13.46 5.43
N PHE A 58 5.93 -13.21 5.52
CA PHE A 58 5.40 -12.02 6.15
C PHE A 58 5.82 -11.91 7.63
N ALA A 59 5.73 -13.01 8.39
CA ALA A 59 6.15 -13.03 9.78
C ALA A 59 7.63 -12.64 9.94
N GLU A 60 8.50 -13.13 9.05
CA GLU A 60 9.93 -12.79 9.05
C GLU A 60 10.15 -11.30 8.68
N ILE A 61 9.42 -10.77 7.71
CA ILE A 61 9.48 -9.34 7.35
C ILE A 61 9.08 -8.46 8.54
N VAL A 62 7.99 -8.80 9.25
CA VAL A 62 7.51 -8.02 10.40
C VAL A 62 8.55 -8.01 11.53
N LYS A 63 9.14 -9.16 11.85
CA LYS A 63 10.20 -9.27 12.87
C LYS A 63 11.44 -8.46 12.49
N PHE A 64 11.86 -8.55 11.22
CA PHE A 64 12.98 -7.79 10.67
C PHE A 64 12.71 -6.28 10.73
N ALA A 65 11.56 -5.83 10.22
CA ALA A 65 11.22 -4.41 10.17
C ALA A 65 11.09 -3.79 11.57
N ALA A 66 10.69 -4.57 12.57
CA ALA A 66 10.63 -4.09 13.96
C ALA A 66 11.99 -3.64 14.48
N LYS A 67 13.09 -4.24 13.99
CA LYS A 67 14.47 -3.96 14.41
C LYS A 67 15.17 -2.97 13.47
N GLU A 68 15.15 -3.28 12.17
CA GLU A 68 15.98 -2.61 11.17
C GLU A 68 15.28 -1.44 10.46
N CYS A 69 13.93 -1.39 10.52
CA CYS A 69 13.11 -0.36 9.87
C CYS A 69 12.05 0.16 10.85
N PRO A 70 12.44 0.76 12.00
CA PRO A 70 11.53 1.02 13.12
C PRO A 70 10.35 1.93 12.78
N GLU A 71 10.45 2.76 11.74
CA GLU A 71 9.38 3.65 11.30
C GLU A 71 8.53 3.08 10.15
N MET A 72 8.85 1.88 9.64
CA MET A 72 8.10 1.25 8.55
C MET A 72 6.84 0.56 9.07
N ALA A 73 5.68 0.95 8.56
CA ALA A 73 4.44 0.22 8.71
C ALA A 73 4.39 -0.92 7.66
N ILE A 74 4.38 -2.17 8.11
CA ILE A 74 4.26 -3.34 7.24
C ILE A 74 2.80 -3.76 7.16
N GLY A 75 2.23 -3.72 5.96
CA GLY A 75 0.89 -4.18 5.66
C GLY A 75 0.85 -5.43 4.81
N ILE A 76 -0.32 -6.01 4.72
CA ILE A 76 -0.59 -7.19 3.90
C ILE A 76 -1.64 -6.88 2.84
N GLY A 77 -1.36 -7.24 1.59
CA GLY A 77 -2.27 -7.11 0.47
C GLY A 77 -2.77 -8.43 -0.09
N SER A 78 -3.65 -8.35 -1.07
CA SER A 78 -4.33 -9.51 -1.69
C SER A 78 -5.22 -10.28 -0.70
N ILE A 79 -5.81 -9.61 0.27
CA ILE A 79 -6.70 -10.20 1.27
C ILE A 79 -8.14 -10.09 0.78
N VAL A 80 -8.83 -11.23 0.72
CA VAL A 80 -10.19 -11.34 0.16
C VAL A 80 -11.23 -11.79 1.19
N ASP A 81 -10.80 -12.28 2.35
CA ASP A 81 -11.68 -12.78 3.41
C ASP A 81 -11.19 -12.42 4.81
N GLN A 82 -12.11 -12.44 5.77
CA GLN A 82 -11.86 -12.04 7.15
C GLN A 82 -10.99 -13.03 7.94
N ALA A 83 -11.00 -14.31 7.59
CA ALA A 83 -10.23 -15.33 8.31
C ALA A 83 -8.74 -15.14 7.99
N THR A 84 -8.41 -14.94 6.71
CA THR A 84 -7.07 -14.60 6.26
C THR A 84 -6.61 -13.27 6.84
N ALA A 85 -7.47 -12.24 6.87
CA ALA A 85 -7.15 -10.97 7.53
C ALA A 85 -6.79 -11.17 9.01
N ALA A 86 -7.61 -11.93 9.75
CA ALA A 86 -7.38 -12.19 11.18
C ALA A 86 -6.04 -12.89 11.44
N MET A 87 -5.65 -13.84 10.59
CA MET A 87 -4.35 -14.52 10.67
C MET A 87 -3.20 -13.51 10.53
N TYR A 88 -3.22 -12.66 9.50
CA TYR A 88 -2.16 -11.66 9.29
C TYR A 88 -2.12 -10.58 10.38
N LEU A 89 -3.26 -10.21 10.95
CA LEU A 89 -3.32 -9.32 12.11
C LEU A 89 -2.63 -9.95 13.33
N GLN A 90 -2.72 -11.27 13.53
CA GLN A 90 -1.97 -11.98 14.56
C GLN A 90 -0.46 -11.99 14.29
N LEU A 91 -0.05 -12.02 13.04
CA LEU A 91 1.35 -11.92 12.63
C LEU A 91 1.91 -10.48 12.71
N GLY A 92 1.07 -9.49 13.04
CA GLY A 92 1.51 -8.12 13.29
C GLY A 92 1.32 -7.16 12.11
N ALA A 93 0.44 -7.46 11.14
CA ALA A 93 0.11 -6.54 10.07
C ALA A 93 -0.37 -5.19 10.63
N ASN A 94 0.23 -4.09 10.14
CA ASN A 94 -0.14 -2.73 10.54
C ASN A 94 -1.33 -2.20 9.72
N PHE A 95 -1.55 -2.72 8.52
CA PHE A 95 -2.71 -2.44 7.69
C PHE A 95 -3.01 -3.62 6.76
N VAL A 96 -4.24 -3.67 6.27
CA VAL A 96 -4.74 -4.71 5.37
C VAL A 96 -5.20 -4.05 4.07
N VAL A 97 -4.86 -4.64 2.93
CA VAL A 97 -5.31 -4.20 1.61
C VAL A 97 -6.01 -5.36 0.90
N GLY A 98 -7.18 -5.09 0.33
CA GLY A 98 -7.94 -6.04 -0.48
C GLY A 98 -8.01 -5.63 -1.95
N PRO A 99 -8.24 -6.58 -2.88
CA PRO A 99 -8.57 -6.25 -4.27
C PRO A 99 -10.04 -5.87 -4.45
N LEU A 100 -10.87 -6.12 -3.46
CA LEU A 100 -12.31 -5.90 -3.44
C LEU A 100 -12.75 -5.34 -2.08
N PHE A 101 -13.96 -4.77 -2.02
CA PHE A 101 -14.59 -4.38 -0.76
C PHE A 101 -15.25 -5.59 -0.08
N ASN A 102 -14.89 -5.84 1.18
CA ASN A 102 -15.52 -6.86 2.02
C ASN A 102 -15.76 -6.28 3.43
N PRO A 103 -17.02 -6.06 3.85
CA PRO A 103 -17.36 -5.45 5.14
C PRO A 103 -16.92 -6.31 6.33
N GLU A 104 -16.80 -7.63 6.17
CA GLU A 104 -16.35 -8.50 7.26
C GLU A 104 -14.86 -8.32 7.57
N ILE A 105 -14.04 -8.02 6.54
CA ILE A 105 -12.64 -7.61 6.77
C ILE A 105 -12.59 -6.30 7.54
N ALA A 106 -13.43 -5.31 7.15
CA ALA A 106 -13.50 -4.03 7.86
C ALA A 106 -13.84 -4.21 9.35
N LYS A 107 -14.81 -5.07 9.68
CA LYS A 107 -15.19 -5.38 11.07
C LYS A 107 -14.01 -5.95 11.87
N VAL A 108 -13.27 -6.93 11.30
CA VAL A 108 -12.12 -7.56 11.95
C VAL A 108 -11.00 -6.55 12.19
N CYS A 109 -10.71 -5.71 11.20
CA CYS A 109 -9.67 -4.68 11.29
C CYS A 109 -10.06 -3.58 12.30
N ASN A 110 -11.30 -3.09 12.26
CA ASN A 110 -11.77 -2.05 13.18
C ASN A 110 -11.73 -2.48 14.65
N ARG A 111 -12.07 -3.75 14.97
CA ARG A 111 -11.95 -4.30 16.34
C ARG A 111 -10.53 -4.24 16.90
N ARG A 112 -9.51 -4.10 16.05
CA ARG A 112 -8.09 -4.06 16.43
C ARG A 112 -7.43 -2.72 16.15
N SER A 113 -8.21 -1.71 15.75
CA SER A 113 -7.71 -0.38 15.33
C SER A 113 -6.65 -0.47 14.24
N VAL A 114 -6.85 -1.37 13.25
CA VAL A 114 -6.00 -1.54 12.08
C VAL A 114 -6.70 -0.98 10.85
N ALA A 115 -5.96 -0.27 9.99
CA ALA A 115 -6.51 0.27 8.75
C ALA A 115 -6.82 -0.86 7.76
N TYR A 116 -8.00 -0.80 7.13
CA TYR A 116 -8.35 -1.62 5.98
C TYR A 116 -8.55 -0.72 4.76
N THR A 117 -7.85 -1.03 3.68
CA THR A 117 -7.90 -0.32 2.40
C THR A 117 -8.49 -1.25 1.33
N PRO A 118 -9.82 -1.28 1.16
CA PRO A 118 -10.49 -2.14 0.20
C PRO A 118 -10.29 -1.68 -1.23
N GLY A 119 -10.25 -2.61 -2.18
CA GLY A 119 -10.37 -2.36 -3.61
C GLY A 119 -11.79 -1.94 -3.97
N CYS A 120 -11.92 -0.84 -4.70
CA CYS A 120 -13.18 -0.27 -5.15
C CYS A 120 -13.07 0.11 -6.62
N GLY A 121 -14.06 -0.28 -7.42
CA GLY A 121 -14.18 0.02 -8.84
C GLY A 121 -15.38 0.89 -9.16
N SER A 122 -16.12 1.38 -8.17
CA SER A 122 -17.26 2.27 -8.35
C SER A 122 -17.37 3.28 -7.21
N VAL A 123 -18.10 4.37 -7.46
CA VAL A 123 -18.42 5.40 -6.47
C VAL A 123 -19.20 4.79 -5.30
N SER A 124 -20.13 3.85 -5.59
CA SER A 124 -20.93 3.17 -4.56
C SER A 124 -20.07 2.30 -3.65
N GLU A 125 -19.10 1.57 -4.19
CA GLU A 125 -18.19 0.76 -3.36
C GLU A 125 -17.31 1.63 -2.45
N VAL A 126 -16.87 2.79 -2.92
CA VAL A 126 -16.16 3.76 -2.08
C VAL A 126 -17.08 4.27 -0.96
N GLY A 127 -18.32 4.61 -1.28
CA GLY A 127 -19.31 5.04 -0.28
C GLY A 127 -19.56 3.97 0.78
N PHE A 128 -19.83 2.73 0.37
CA PHE A 128 -20.04 1.61 1.30
C PHE A 128 -18.81 1.30 2.16
N ALA A 129 -17.61 1.41 1.58
CA ALA A 129 -16.38 1.24 2.35
C ALA A 129 -16.24 2.32 3.42
N GLN A 130 -16.56 3.57 3.10
CA GLN A 130 -16.53 4.68 4.05
C GLN A 130 -17.55 4.52 5.18
N GLU A 131 -18.76 4.03 4.88
CA GLU A 131 -19.80 3.76 5.88
C GLU A 131 -19.34 2.79 6.97
N VAL A 132 -18.49 1.81 6.62
CA VAL A 132 -17.93 0.85 7.58
C VAL A 132 -16.56 1.27 8.14
N GLY A 133 -16.17 2.53 7.95
CA GLY A 133 -14.97 3.12 8.56
C GLY A 133 -13.66 2.82 7.82
N CYS A 134 -13.69 2.59 6.50
CA CYS A 134 -12.50 2.55 5.67
C CYS A 134 -12.13 3.98 5.24
N ASP A 135 -11.14 4.59 5.91
CA ASP A 135 -10.72 5.97 5.63
C ASP A 135 -9.93 6.13 4.34
N LEU A 136 -9.28 5.06 3.87
CA LEU A 136 -8.52 5.01 2.62
C LEU A 136 -9.08 3.90 1.74
N CYS A 137 -9.58 4.25 0.55
CA CYS A 137 -10.11 3.31 -0.42
C CYS A 137 -9.15 3.15 -1.61
N LYS A 138 -8.95 1.92 -2.07
CA LYS A 138 -8.06 1.61 -3.18
C LYS A 138 -8.84 1.59 -4.49
N VAL A 139 -8.52 2.48 -5.42
CA VAL A 139 -8.98 2.38 -6.81
C VAL A 139 -8.18 1.30 -7.52
N PHE A 140 -8.85 0.22 -7.94
CA PHE A 140 -8.20 -0.95 -8.53
C PHE A 140 -9.11 -1.67 -9.53
N PRO A 141 -8.58 -2.03 -10.73
CA PRO A 141 -7.27 -1.70 -11.29
C PRO A 141 -7.19 -0.24 -11.78
N GLY A 142 -6.16 0.50 -11.35
CA GLY A 142 -6.05 1.94 -11.64
C GLY A 142 -5.87 2.26 -13.13
N ASP A 143 -5.14 1.42 -13.86
CA ASP A 143 -4.92 1.54 -15.30
C ASP A 143 -6.21 1.40 -16.13
N VAL A 144 -7.19 0.64 -15.63
CA VAL A 144 -8.51 0.50 -16.27
C VAL A 144 -9.37 1.76 -16.04
N TYR A 145 -9.37 2.30 -14.83
CA TYR A 145 -10.22 3.43 -14.47
C TYR A 145 -9.62 4.79 -14.85
N GLY A 146 -8.30 4.93 -14.78
CA GLY A 146 -7.59 6.15 -15.11
C GLY A 146 -7.87 7.33 -14.18
N THR A 147 -7.18 8.45 -14.45
CA THR A 147 -7.28 9.68 -13.64
C THR A 147 -8.67 10.34 -13.73
N ASN A 148 -9.40 10.11 -14.81
CA ASN A 148 -10.75 10.68 -14.99
C ASN A 148 -11.76 10.08 -14.02
N PHE A 149 -11.65 8.80 -13.69
CA PHE A 149 -12.47 8.17 -12.64
C PHE A 149 -12.23 8.85 -11.28
N VAL A 150 -10.97 9.07 -10.93
CA VAL A 150 -10.61 9.73 -9.68
C VAL A 150 -11.20 11.14 -9.62
N LYS A 151 -11.01 11.94 -10.68
CA LYS A 151 -11.57 13.31 -10.77
C LYS A 151 -13.09 13.32 -10.68
N GLY A 152 -13.75 12.38 -11.38
CA GLY A 152 -15.21 12.24 -11.34
C GLY A 152 -15.75 11.87 -9.96
N LEU A 153 -15.04 11.03 -9.21
CA LEU A 153 -15.38 10.67 -7.84
C LEU A 153 -15.11 11.83 -6.87
N MET A 154 -13.95 12.47 -6.97
CA MET A 154 -13.55 13.55 -6.06
C MET A 154 -14.42 14.81 -6.19
N ALA A 155 -15.07 15.03 -7.33
CA ALA A 155 -15.95 16.18 -7.52
C ALA A 155 -17.14 16.20 -6.53
N PRO A 156 -17.97 15.14 -6.42
CA PRO A 156 -19.04 15.07 -5.43
C PRO A 156 -18.59 14.62 -4.04
N MET A 157 -17.42 13.98 -3.90
CA MET A 157 -16.94 13.38 -2.64
C MET A 157 -15.50 13.83 -2.31
N PRO A 158 -15.24 15.16 -2.16
CA PRO A 158 -13.88 15.70 -2.02
C PRO A 158 -13.18 15.31 -0.69
N TRP A 159 -13.93 14.78 0.27
CA TRP A 159 -13.39 14.24 1.53
C TRP A 159 -12.74 12.86 1.38
N SER A 160 -12.94 12.18 0.25
CA SER A 160 -12.47 10.81 0.04
C SER A 160 -10.94 10.76 -0.05
N LYS A 161 -10.33 9.79 0.65
CA LYS A 161 -8.92 9.47 0.49
C LYS A 161 -8.81 8.24 -0.41
N LEU A 162 -8.14 8.40 -1.55
CA LEU A 162 -8.00 7.35 -2.55
C LEU A 162 -6.53 6.94 -2.71
N MET A 163 -6.29 5.63 -2.71
CA MET A 163 -5.03 5.03 -3.12
C MET A 163 -5.22 4.40 -4.50
N VAL A 164 -4.48 4.81 -5.51
CA VAL A 164 -4.53 4.13 -6.81
C VAL A 164 -3.48 3.03 -6.88
N THR A 165 -3.83 1.87 -7.43
CA THR A 165 -2.90 0.76 -7.71
C THR A 165 -3.22 0.13 -9.06
N GLY A 166 -2.20 -0.13 -9.88
CA GLY A 166 -2.32 -0.47 -11.30
C GLY A 166 -2.06 0.75 -12.18
N GLY A 167 -1.18 0.61 -13.17
CA GLY A 167 -0.78 1.70 -14.04
C GLY A 167 0.04 2.83 -13.38
N VAL A 168 0.54 2.59 -12.17
CA VAL A 168 1.42 3.55 -11.48
C VAL A 168 2.87 3.25 -11.83
N GLU A 169 3.57 4.26 -12.32
CA GLU A 169 4.98 4.20 -12.72
C GLU A 169 5.81 5.23 -11.95
N PRO A 170 7.10 4.93 -11.63
CA PRO A 170 7.97 5.84 -10.90
C PRO A 170 8.55 6.92 -11.82
N THR A 171 7.68 7.59 -12.58
CA THR A 171 8.03 8.70 -13.47
C THR A 171 7.34 9.97 -13.03
N LYS A 172 7.97 11.12 -13.29
CA LYS A 172 7.43 12.43 -12.92
C LYS A 172 6.05 12.66 -13.52
N GLU A 173 5.88 12.33 -14.80
CA GLU A 173 4.64 12.53 -15.55
C GLU A 173 3.49 11.71 -14.95
N ASN A 174 3.71 10.41 -14.73
CA ASN A 174 2.69 9.51 -14.22
C ASN A 174 2.29 9.88 -12.79
N LEU A 175 3.26 10.08 -11.89
CA LEU A 175 2.99 10.43 -10.51
C LEU A 175 2.30 11.80 -10.38
N THR A 176 2.74 12.80 -11.16
CA THR A 176 2.08 14.10 -11.20
C THR A 176 0.64 13.99 -11.66
N ALA A 177 0.37 13.19 -12.70
CA ALA A 177 -0.99 13.00 -13.21
C ALA A 177 -1.93 12.42 -12.14
N TRP A 178 -1.49 11.40 -11.40
CA TRP A 178 -2.28 10.81 -10.32
C TRP A 178 -2.49 11.77 -9.14
N ILE A 179 -1.44 12.42 -8.67
CA ILE A 179 -1.53 13.36 -7.54
C ILE A 179 -2.44 14.55 -7.90
N LYS A 180 -2.29 15.14 -9.09
CA LYS A 180 -3.16 16.23 -9.55
C LYS A 180 -4.60 15.79 -9.84
N ALA A 181 -4.85 14.49 -10.04
CA ALA A 181 -6.21 13.96 -10.10
C ALA A 181 -6.90 13.92 -8.74
N GLY A 182 -6.18 14.04 -7.64
CA GLY A 182 -6.70 14.09 -6.28
C GLY A 182 -6.48 12.82 -5.46
N VAL A 183 -5.62 11.88 -5.88
CA VAL A 183 -5.32 10.72 -5.04
C VAL A 183 -4.52 11.13 -3.80
N PHE A 184 -4.83 10.48 -2.69
CA PHE A 184 -4.12 10.67 -1.42
C PHE A 184 -2.73 10.04 -1.45
N CYS A 185 -2.62 8.86 -2.07
CA CYS A 185 -1.37 8.14 -2.24
C CYS A 185 -1.43 7.19 -3.44
N VAL A 186 -0.30 6.61 -3.79
CA VAL A 186 -0.18 5.60 -4.86
C VAL A 186 0.35 4.29 -4.30
N GLY A 187 -0.21 3.16 -4.78
CA GLY A 187 0.34 1.82 -4.59
C GLY A 187 1.16 1.43 -5.80
N MET A 188 2.47 1.18 -5.63
CA MET A 188 3.38 0.96 -6.74
C MET A 188 4.02 -0.43 -6.67
N GLY A 189 3.75 -1.27 -7.66
CA GLY A 189 4.21 -2.65 -7.75
C GLY A 189 5.40 -2.85 -8.68
N SER A 190 5.23 -3.71 -9.68
CA SER A 190 6.29 -4.23 -10.55
C SER A 190 7.13 -3.16 -11.28
N LYS A 191 6.59 -1.98 -11.51
CA LYS A 191 7.34 -0.87 -12.14
C LYS A 191 8.41 -0.28 -11.22
N LEU A 192 8.21 -0.39 -9.90
CA LEU A 192 9.21 0.01 -8.90
C LEU A 192 10.28 -1.09 -8.71
N PHE A 193 9.92 -2.35 -8.97
CA PHE A 193 10.75 -3.54 -8.77
C PHE A 193 10.95 -4.33 -10.07
N PRO A 194 11.76 -3.84 -11.03
CA PRO A 194 12.07 -4.59 -12.25
C PRO A 194 12.69 -5.95 -11.90
N LYS A 195 12.23 -7.01 -12.58
CA LYS A 195 12.64 -8.40 -12.26
C LYS A 195 14.15 -8.62 -12.36
N ASP A 196 14.78 -8.01 -13.35
CA ASP A 196 16.25 -8.06 -13.55
C ASP A 196 17.00 -7.40 -12.39
N LYS A 197 16.51 -6.28 -11.87
CA LYS A 197 17.09 -5.58 -10.72
C LYS A 197 16.97 -6.38 -9.43
N VAL A 198 15.80 -6.97 -9.19
CA VAL A 198 15.58 -7.84 -8.02
C VAL A 198 16.45 -9.10 -8.12
N ALA A 199 16.55 -9.73 -9.29
CA ALA A 199 17.39 -10.91 -9.51
C ALA A 199 18.90 -10.62 -9.39
N ALA A 200 19.32 -9.40 -9.75
CA ALA A 200 20.70 -8.94 -9.56
C ALA A 200 21.00 -8.41 -8.15
N GLU A 201 20.02 -8.46 -7.25
CA GLU A 201 20.10 -7.86 -5.89
C GLU A 201 20.56 -6.38 -5.90
N ASP A 202 20.16 -5.61 -6.92
CA ASP A 202 20.49 -4.19 -7.06
C ASP A 202 19.62 -3.31 -6.13
N TRP A 203 19.88 -3.41 -4.84
CA TRP A 203 19.12 -2.70 -3.80
C TRP A 203 19.36 -1.19 -3.85
N ALA A 204 20.53 -0.76 -4.31
CA ALA A 204 20.82 0.66 -4.50
C ALA A 204 19.89 1.28 -5.54
N TYR A 205 19.57 0.56 -6.62
CA TYR A 205 18.56 0.97 -7.60
C TYR A 205 17.19 1.17 -6.95
N VAL A 206 16.75 0.21 -6.12
CA VAL A 206 15.44 0.28 -5.44
C VAL A 206 15.38 1.50 -4.52
N THR A 207 16.44 1.74 -3.73
CA THR A 207 16.54 2.91 -2.84
C THR A 207 16.43 4.20 -3.64
N ALA A 208 17.25 4.36 -4.67
CA ALA A 208 17.26 5.56 -5.52
C ALA A 208 15.90 5.80 -6.21
N LYS A 209 15.24 4.73 -6.68
CA LYS A 209 13.90 4.85 -7.29
C LYS A 209 12.81 5.23 -6.30
N CYS A 210 12.91 4.80 -5.05
CA CYS A 210 12.01 5.25 -4.00
C CYS A 210 12.21 6.74 -3.69
N GLU A 211 13.44 7.20 -3.54
CA GLU A 211 13.77 8.62 -3.31
C GLU A 211 13.25 9.50 -4.45
N GLU A 212 13.52 9.10 -5.69
CA GLU A 212 13.08 9.83 -6.89
C GLU A 212 11.55 9.93 -6.95
N ALA A 213 10.83 8.81 -6.76
CA ALA A 213 9.38 8.77 -6.78
C ALA A 213 8.75 9.64 -5.66
N LEU A 214 9.29 9.57 -4.46
CA LEU A 214 8.85 10.41 -3.34
C LEU A 214 9.10 11.89 -3.61
N GLY A 215 10.22 12.24 -4.27
CA GLY A 215 10.52 13.60 -4.72
C GLY A 215 9.47 14.12 -5.70
N TYR A 216 9.09 13.33 -6.71
CA TYR A 216 8.05 13.70 -7.67
C TYR A 216 6.67 13.87 -7.02
N ILE A 217 6.31 13.00 -6.08
CA ILE A 217 5.07 13.12 -5.32
C ILE A 217 5.04 14.41 -4.49
N ALA A 218 6.14 14.71 -3.79
CA ALA A 218 6.27 15.93 -2.98
C ALA A 218 6.19 17.20 -3.85
N GLU A 219 6.80 17.19 -5.03
CA GLU A 219 6.72 18.30 -5.99
C GLU A 219 5.28 18.46 -6.53
N ALA A 220 4.61 17.36 -6.89
CA ALA A 220 3.26 17.40 -7.42
C ALA A 220 2.19 17.87 -6.40
N ARG A 221 2.48 17.78 -5.10
CA ARG A 221 1.59 18.23 -4.01
C ARG A 221 1.66 19.74 -3.74
N LYS A 222 2.70 20.41 -4.23
CA LYS A 222 2.84 21.89 -4.18
C LYS A 222 1.93 22.54 -5.23
#